data_d44dd94a9399df24a27057473fcca548
#
_entry.id   d44dd94a9399df24a27057473fcca548
#
_cell.length_a   1.000
_cell.length_b   1.000
_cell.length_c   1.000
_cell.angle_alpha   90.00
_cell.angle_beta   90.00
_cell.angle_gamma   90.00
#
_symmetry.space_group_name_H-M   'P 1'
#
loop_
_entity.id
_entity.type
_entity.pdbx_description
1 polymer ?
#
loop_
_entity_poly.entity_id
_entity_poly.type
_entity_poly.pdbx_seq_one_letter_code
_entity_poly.pdbx_strand_id
1 'polypeptide(L)'
;IITFCLSFNLYAQTGTIKVAGVVMDESGEALIGVNVAVKGTTKGVLTDLDGRFRIDDVPTGGTLVYSFLGYQTIEINYTSNQEKERIGLKPKVDELDEVVVTGRGSQRKVSVVGAITTVEAKELQIPATSVSNMLGARVPGIISVTRSGEPGNDFSEFWVRGISTFGAKQGALVLIDGIEGNLNDLDPADIESFSILKDASSTAVYGTRGANGVVVVTTKRGKAGKLQLNYKGNVTYSYSPRMPEYLDSYGYANLANEARVVRGNSPLYTPTELELYQTGLDPDLYPNVNWRDVILRDHVWNTQHHVSLSGGGENARYYVSLGVQTNEAVFKQDKDSPYNANVDYTKYNFRSNIDANLTKTTTLSLNLETTFVTHNSPGYGDNNDALWQAQANLPPTIVPVRFSNGQLPAYGEAGGVEISPYVLLNYTGYRAQERYSAKTTLQLRQDLGMFVKGLSAQALFSLKTNGAHIINHYLNPDLWWANPKEGRYPDGTLRTQRRVDKRDLVSSQGSMSDREYYFEMQANYERIFNEDHRVSALLHYYQQEIKNSTWGNGIFDVVPIRYQAYSGRTTYSFKDTYLAEFNMGYTGSENFNKENRFGWFPSVGIGWIPTH
;
A
#
# COMPACT_ATOMS: atom_id res chain seq x y z
N ILE A 1 5.20 42.35 88.54
CA ILE A 1 5.25 40.88 88.45
C ILE A 1 5.31 40.57 86.96
N ILE A 2 6.49 40.17 86.44
CA ILE A 2 6.76 39.82 85.06
C ILE A 2 6.73 38.29 85.03
N THR A 3 5.72 37.71 84.30
CA THR A 3 5.62 36.26 84.06
C THR A 3 6.34 35.91 82.76
N PHE A 4 7.42 35.12 82.89
CA PHE A 4 8.25 34.67 81.77
C PHE A 4 7.66 33.33 81.25
N CYS A 5 7.03 33.35 80.05
CA CYS A 5 6.57 32.12 79.36
C CYS A 5 7.76 31.52 78.61
N LEU A 6 8.31 30.40 79.06
CA LEU A 6 9.24 29.55 78.35
C LEU A 6 8.43 28.67 77.31
N SER A 7 8.57 28.96 76.05
CA SER A 7 8.08 28.10 75.01
C SER A 7 9.10 26.97 74.74
N PHE A 8 8.79 25.74 75.18
CA PHE A 8 9.50 24.54 74.73
C PHE A 8 9.11 24.18 73.31
N ASN A 9 10.01 24.37 72.35
CA ASN A 9 9.91 23.76 71.07
C ASN A 9 10.28 22.27 71.20
N LEU A 10 9.29 21.37 71.24
CA LEU A 10 9.50 19.94 71.07
C LEU A 10 9.85 19.69 69.56
N TYR A 11 11.13 19.51 69.30
CA TYR A 11 11.55 18.87 68.07
C TYR A 11 11.20 17.38 68.17
N ALA A 12 10.13 16.94 67.50
CA ALA A 12 9.87 15.52 67.26
C ALA A 12 11.01 14.99 66.38
N GLN A 13 11.90 14.17 66.94
CA GLN A 13 12.82 13.36 66.09
C GLN A 13 12.01 12.38 65.29
N THR A 14 11.68 12.75 64.05
CA THR A 14 11.13 11.81 63.09
C THR A 14 12.23 10.83 62.68
N GLY A 15 12.08 9.57 63.06
CA GLY A 15 12.99 8.51 62.66
C GLY A 15 13.07 8.45 61.12
N THR A 16 14.25 8.17 60.61
CA THR A 16 14.45 7.98 59.16
C THR A 16 14.50 6.50 58.83
N ILE A 17 14.00 6.14 57.67
CA ILE A 17 13.97 4.79 57.14
C ILE A 17 14.74 4.71 55.81
N LYS A 18 15.14 3.49 55.43
CA LYS A 18 15.80 3.18 54.16
C LYS A 18 14.83 2.43 53.26
N VAL A 19 14.73 2.88 52.01
CA VAL A 19 13.90 2.24 50.99
C VAL A 19 14.77 1.89 49.80
N ALA A 20 14.77 0.62 49.41
CA ALA A 20 15.46 0.12 48.23
C ALA A 20 14.57 -0.85 47.46
N GLY A 21 14.64 -0.83 46.16
CA GLY A 21 13.81 -1.68 45.31
C GLY A 21 14.21 -1.64 43.84
N VAL A 22 13.34 -2.22 43.01
CA VAL A 22 13.48 -2.25 41.54
C VAL A 22 12.21 -1.68 40.94
N VAL A 23 12.36 -0.76 40.00
CA VAL A 23 11.24 -0.21 39.22
C VAL A 23 11.20 -0.90 37.86
N MET A 24 10.02 -1.43 37.50
CA MET A 24 9.77 -2.20 36.30
C MET A 24 8.53 -1.66 35.61
N ASP A 25 8.38 -2.00 34.35
CA ASP A 25 7.13 -1.81 33.59
C ASP A 25 6.14 -2.97 33.80
N GLU A 26 4.99 -2.93 33.12
CA GLU A 26 3.97 -4.01 33.16
C GLU A 26 4.45 -5.32 32.52
N SER A 27 5.46 -5.29 31.65
CA SER A 27 6.07 -6.47 31.04
C SER A 27 7.13 -7.13 31.93
N GLY A 28 7.49 -6.46 33.03
CA GLY A 28 8.54 -6.89 33.95
C GLY A 28 9.94 -6.46 33.52
N GLU A 29 10.07 -5.57 32.55
CA GLU A 29 11.34 -4.98 32.14
C GLU A 29 11.76 -3.86 33.08
N ALA A 30 13.06 -3.83 33.44
CA ALA A 30 13.62 -2.83 34.38
C ALA A 30 13.65 -1.43 33.74
N LEU A 31 13.12 -0.43 34.44
CA LEU A 31 13.10 0.96 34.01
C LEU A 31 14.30 1.74 34.49
N ILE A 32 15.16 2.17 33.58
CA ILE A 32 16.40 2.93 33.81
C ILE A 32 16.08 4.42 33.87
N GLY A 33 16.64 5.14 34.88
CA GLY A 33 16.51 6.59 34.95
C GLY A 33 15.18 7.10 35.53
N VAL A 34 14.40 6.24 36.20
CA VAL A 34 13.21 6.66 36.96
C VAL A 34 13.64 7.57 38.09
N ASN A 35 13.02 8.73 38.23
CA ASN A 35 13.25 9.64 39.34
C ASN A 35 12.41 9.19 40.54
N VAL A 36 13.10 8.84 41.62
CA VAL A 36 12.53 8.45 42.92
C VAL A 36 12.84 9.56 43.92
N ALA A 37 11.85 10.37 44.27
CA ALA A 37 12.03 11.56 45.11
C ALA A 37 11.17 11.50 46.39
N VAL A 38 11.67 12.04 47.48
CA VAL A 38 10.89 12.22 48.73
C VAL A 38 9.98 13.44 48.57
N LYS A 39 8.68 13.23 48.66
CA LYS A 39 7.66 14.28 48.48
C LYS A 39 7.90 15.46 49.46
N GLY A 40 7.93 16.68 48.90
CA GLY A 40 8.12 17.89 49.67
C GLY A 40 9.58 18.20 50.06
N THR A 41 10.55 17.46 49.51
CA THR A 41 12.00 17.68 49.71
C THR A 41 12.74 17.75 48.37
N THR A 42 14.00 18.13 48.40
CA THR A 42 14.90 18.08 47.23
C THR A 42 15.68 16.76 47.12
N LYS A 43 15.40 15.79 48.02
CA LYS A 43 16.08 14.48 47.99
C LYS A 43 15.45 13.56 47.00
N GLY A 44 16.26 12.98 46.09
CA GLY A 44 15.85 11.99 45.11
C GLY A 44 17.05 11.25 44.53
N VAL A 45 16.78 10.09 43.92
CA VAL A 45 17.77 9.24 43.25
C VAL A 45 17.17 8.79 41.91
N LEU A 46 18.04 8.45 40.97
CA LEU A 46 17.63 7.83 39.68
C LEU A 46 17.89 6.33 39.76
N THR A 47 17.04 5.52 39.11
CA THR A 47 17.27 4.08 38.97
C THR A 47 18.46 3.80 38.07
N ASP A 48 19.23 2.75 38.40
CA ASP A 48 20.38 2.28 37.64
C ASP A 48 19.97 1.45 36.38
N LEU A 49 20.96 0.82 35.72
CA LEU A 49 20.76 0.00 34.50
C LEU A 49 19.87 -1.23 34.71
N ASP A 50 19.79 -1.72 35.96
CA ASP A 50 18.92 -2.83 36.35
C ASP A 50 17.59 -2.36 36.95
N GLY A 51 17.28 -1.05 36.85
CA GLY A 51 16.08 -0.44 37.42
C GLY A 51 16.10 -0.30 38.92
N ARG A 52 17.27 -0.53 39.57
CA ARG A 52 17.40 -0.50 41.05
C ARG A 52 17.56 0.91 41.55
N PHE A 53 16.96 1.18 42.71
CA PHE A 53 17.15 2.41 43.45
C PHE A 53 17.41 2.11 44.91
N ARG A 54 18.07 3.03 45.59
CA ARG A 54 18.22 3.07 47.05
C ARG A 54 18.20 4.51 47.52
N ILE A 55 17.32 4.81 48.45
CA ILE A 55 17.22 6.11 49.09
C ILE A 55 17.27 5.92 50.60
N ASP A 56 18.27 6.54 51.22
CA ASP A 56 18.45 6.55 52.65
C ASP A 56 17.86 7.85 53.24
N ASP A 57 17.57 7.87 54.52
CA ASP A 57 17.03 9.03 55.26
C ASP A 57 15.65 9.51 54.75
N VAL A 58 14.77 8.62 54.43
CA VAL A 58 13.35 8.94 54.19
C VAL A 58 12.66 9.13 55.55
N PRO A 59 11.93 10.22 55.82
CA PRO A 59 11.19 10.37 57.08
C PRO A 59 10.20 9.21 57.25
N THR A 60 10.10 8.66 58.48
CA THR A 60 9.11 7.62 58.77
C THR A 60 7.69 8.16 58.51
N GLY A 61 6.91 7.48 57.66
CA GLY A 61 5.64 7.97 57.14
C GLY A 61 5.79 8.92 55.93
N GLY A 62 7.02 9.06 55.40
CA GLY A 62 7.27 9.83 54.18
C GLY A 62 6.76 9.16 52.92
N THR A 63 6.38 9.95 51.95
CA THR A 63 5.89 9.49 50.63
C THR A 63 7.02 9.59 49.60
N LEU A 64 7.32 8.49 48.92
CA LEU A 64 8.18 8.51 47.72
C LEU A 64 7.33 8.68 46.47
N VAL A 65 7.80 9.55 45.59
CA VAL A 65 7.20 9.84 44.28
C VAL A 65 8.09 9.20 43.22
N TYR A 66 7.53 8.27 42.47
CA TYR A 66 8.18 7.61 41.36
C TYR A 66 7.69 8.24 40.05
N SER A 67 8.56 8.90 39.31
CA SER A 67 8.21 9.59 38.08
C SER A 67 9.18 9.22 36.95
N PHE A 68 8.64 8.90 35.80
CA PHE A 68 9.38 8.59 34.57
C PHE A 68 8.65 9.11 33.34
N LEU A 69 9.41 9.57 32.35
CA LEU A 69 8.81 10.10 31.12
C LEU A 69 8.02 9.01 30.40
N GLY A 70 6.73 9.26 30.14
CA GLY A 70 5.83 8.28 29.50
C GLY A 70 5.16 7.28 30.46
N TYR A 71 5.29 7.44 31.78
CA TYR A 71 4.68 6.58 32.79
C TYR A 71 3.85 7.38 33.82
N GLN A 72 2.83 6.74 34.38
CA GLN A 72 2.04 7.35 35.45
C GLN A 72 2.89 7.52 36.71
N THR A 73 2.86 8.72 37.29
CA THR A 73 3.53 9.00 38.52
C THR A 73 2.81 8.27 39.67
N ILE A 74 3.54 7.48 40.45
CA ILE A 74 3.00 6.75 41.60
C ILE A 74 3.57 7.35 42.88
N GLU A 75 2.73 7.49 43.88
CA GLU A 75 3.09 7.92 45.22
C GLU A 75 2.88 6.77 46.20
N ILE A 76 3.91 6.38 46.95
CA ILE A 76 3.86 5.33 47.97
C ILE A 76 4.36 5.85 49.30
N ASN A 77 3.57 5.60 50.35
CA ASN A 77 3.94 6.00 51.71
C ASN A 77 4.67 4.86 52.43
N TYR A 78 5.78 5.16 53.08
CA TYR A 78 6.64 4.19 53.77
C TYR A 78 6.71 4.46 55.25
N THR A 79 6.36 3.47 56.07
CA THR A 79 6.37 3.53 57.54
C THR A 79 7.47 2.71 58.18
N SER A 80 8.18 1.86 57.44
CA SER A 80 9.28 1.00 57.88
C SER A 80 10.33 0.82 56.78
N ASN A 81 11.51 0.32 57.14
CA ASN A 81 12.55 -0.02 56.18
C ASN A 81 12.04 -1.05 55.14
N GLN A 82 12.30 -0.80 53.88
CA GLN A 82 11.98 -1.71 52.77
C GLN A 82 13.23 -1.98 51.94
N GLU A 83 13.61 -3.25 51.87
CA GLU A 83 14.74 -3.71 51.04
C GLU A 83 14.22 -4.76 50.03
N LYS A 84 14.18 -4.52 48.75
CA LYS A 84 13.69 -5.39 47.68
C LYS A 84 12.23 -5.17 47.26
N GLU A 85 11.73 -3.96 47.35
CA GLU A 85 10.41 -3.65 46.85
C GLU A 85 10.39 -3.67 45.32
N ARG A 86 9.33 -4.19 44.73
CA ARG A 86 9.09 -4.17 43.29
C ARG A 86 8.00 -3.17 42.98
N ILE A 87 8.36 -2.12 42.24
CA ILE A 87 7.45 -1.05 41.83
C ILE A 87 7.15 -1.21 40.35
N GLY A 88 5.89 -1.50 40.01
CA GLY A 88 5.41 -1.52 38.62
C GLY A 88 4.90 -0.14 38.23
N LEU A 89 5.56 0.55 37.30
CA LEU A 89 5.03 1.75 36.69
C LEU A 89 4.16 1.35 35.50
N LYS A 90 2.93 1.84 35.48
CA LYS A 90 2.08 1.74 34.31
C LYS A 90 2.49 2.80 33.31
N PRO A 91 2.61 2.46 32.00
CA PRO A 91 2.71 3.50 31.02
C PRO A 91 1.65 4.55 31.32
N LYS A 92 2.02 5.81 31.36
CA LYS A 92 1.05 6.87 31.28
C LYS A 92 0.43 6.71 29.89
N VAL A 93 -0.57 5.84 29.80
CA VAL A 93 -1.60 6.04 28.82
C VAL A 93 -2.24 7.34 29.29
N ASP A 94 -1.64 8.48 28.94
CA ASP A 94 -2.49 9.53 28.48
C ASP A 94 -3.36 8.72 27.50
N GLU A 95 -4.67 8.67 27.67
CA GLU A 95 -5.54 8.58 26.53
C GLU A 95 -5.04 9.69 25.63
N LEU A 96 -3.97 9.40 24.89
CA LEU A 96 -3.52 10.17 23.75
C LEU A 96 -4.76 10.06 22.91
N ASP A 97 -5.57 11.09 23.01
CA ASP A 97 -6.81 11.19 22.28
C ASP A 97 -6.52 10.65 20.91
N GLU A 98 -6.98 9.45 20.65
CA GLU A 98 -6.65 8.73 19.41
C GLU A 98 -6.90 9.68 18.26
N VAL A 99 -5.82 10.15 17.65
CA VAL A 99 -5.86 11.20 16.64
C VAL A 99 -6.10 10.53 15.30
N VAL A 100 -7.22 10.83 14.70
CA VAL A 100 -7.55 10.38 13.35
C VAL A 100 -7.04 11.39 12.35
N VAL A 101 -6.26 10.94 11.38
CA VAL A 101 -5.84 11.77 10.25
C VAL A 101 -7.02 11.90 9.30
N THR A 102 -7.55 13.11 9.18
CA THR A 102 -8.72 13.43 8.34
C THR A 102 -8.32 13.93 6.95
N GLY A 103 -7.08 13.65 6.53
CA GLY A 103 -6.52 14.01 5.23
C GLY A 103 -6.16 15.49 5.08
N ARG A 104 -6.90 16.40 5.69
CA ARG A 104 -6.59 17.83 5.83
C ARG A 104 -6.46 18.14 7.32
N GLY A 105 -5.29 17.76 7.89
CA GLY A 105 -5.03 17.84 9.31
C GLY A 105 -5.44 16.58 10.09
N SER A 106 -5.33 16.66 11.40
CA SER A 106 -5.70 15.59 12.33
C SER A 106 -6.81 16.06 13.26
N GLN A 107 -7.68 15.16 13.67
CA GLN A 107 -8.72 15.38 14.68
C GLN A 107 -8.65 14.30 15.73
N ARG A 108 -9.03 14.64 16.97
CA ARG A 108 -9.24 13.59 17.99
C ARG A 108 -10.40 12.70 17.55
N LYS A 109 -10.25 11.39 17.69
CA LYS A 109 -11.27 10.39 17.31
C LYS A 109 -12.62 10.70 17.97
N VAL A 110 -12.60 11.10 19.23
CA VAL A 110 -13.81 11.51 20.01
C VAL A 110 -14.51 12.71 19.39
N SER A 111 -13.79 13.64 18.74
CA SER A 111 -14.36 14.86 18.16
C SER A 111 -14.82 14.71 16.71
N VAL A 112 -14.70 13.52 16.12
CA VAL A 112 -15.08 13.27 14.72
C VAL A 112 -16.55 12.91 14.65
N VAL A 113 -17.35 13.74 13.96
CA VAL A 113 -18.77 13.48 13.71
C VAL A 113 -18.98 12.57 12.50
N GLY A 114 -18.09 12.65 11.51
CA GLY A 114 -18.15 11.85 10.28
C GLY A 114 -17.76 10.38 10.46
N ALA A 115 -18.27 9.49 9.59
CA ALA A 115 -17.91 8.07 9.60
C ALA A 115 -16.49 7.86 9.06
N ILE A 116 -15.51 7.85 9.94
CA ILE A 116 -14.10 7.54 9.65
C ILE A 116 -13.75 6.18 10.26
N THR A 117 -13.09 5.35 9.46
CA THR A 117 -12.49 4.10 9.95
C THR A 117 -10.99 4.23 9.83
N THR A 118 -10.29 4.12 10.95
CA THR A 118 -8.83 4.03 10.98
C THR A 118 -8.43 2.58 11.24
N VAL A 119 -7.46 2.10 10.47
CA VAL A 119 -6.88 0.76 10.59
C VAL A 119 -5.37 0.91 10.68
N GLU A 120 -4.77 0.34 11.70
CA GLU A 120 -3.31 0.31 11.80
C GLU A 120 -2.73 -0.63 10.74
N ALA A 121 -1.60 -0.24 10.16
CA ALA A 121 -0.96 -1.06 9.13
C ALA A 121 -0.61 -2.47 9.63
N LYS A 122 -0.36 -2.65 10.92
CA LYS A 122 -0.09 -3.97 11.53
C LYS A 122 -1.24 -4.96 11.34
N GLU A 123 -2.49 -4.49 11.35
CA GLU A 123 -3.69 -5.32 11.16
C GLU A 123 -3.85 -5.77 9.71
N LEU A 124 -3.26 -5.01 8.77
CA LEU A 124 -3.32 -5.29 7.33
C LEU A 124 -2.07 -6.01 6.80
N GLN A 125 -1.05 -6.24 7.63
CA GLN A 125 0.20 -6.86 7.19
C GLN A 125 0.00 -8.33 6.80
N ILE A 126 -0.37 -8.51 5.54
CA ILE A 126 -0.28 -9.79 4.82
C ILE A 126 0.82 -9.67 3.75
N PRO A 127 1.46 -10.77 3.39
CA PRO A 127 2.33 -10.81 2.22
C PRO A 127 1.47 -10.67 0.95
N ALA A 128 1.09 -9.44 0.62
CA ALA A 128 0.39 -9.10 -0.62
C ALA A 128 1.34 -8.40 -1.56
N THR A 129 1.17 -8.63 -2.85
CA THR A 129 1.98 -8.03 -3.90
C THR A 129 1.76 -6.53 -4.02
N SER A 130 0.55 -6.06 -3.70
CA SER A 130 0.22 -4.64 -3.71
C SER A 130 -0.58 -4.21 -2.47
N VAL A 131 -0.46 -2.94 -2.12
CA VAL A 131 -1.19 -2.35 -0.98
C VAL A 131 -2.70 -2.36 -1.24
N SER A 132 -3.15 -2.16 -2.48
CA SER A 132 -4.58 -2.20 -2.82
C SER A 132 -5.22 -3.57 -2.52
N ASN A 133 -4.46 -4.67 -2.66
CA ASN A 133 -4.95 -6.02 -2.37
C ASN A 133 -5.14 -6.28 -0.86
N MET A 134 -4.49 -5.49 -0.01
CA MET A 134 -4.60 -5.63 1.45
C MET A 134 -5.90 -5.05 2.00
N LEU A 135 -6.53 -4.11 1.28
CA LEU A 135 -7.72 -3.38 1.76
C LEU A 135 -9.00 -4.20 1.64
N GLY A 136 -9.09 -5.09 0.66
CA GLY A 136 -10.27 -5.89 0.38
C GLY A 136 -10.63 -6.82 1.53
N ALA A 137 -11.90 -6.90 1.86
CA ALA A 137 -12.49 -7.74 2.91
C ALA A 137 -11.94 -7.52 4.35
N ARG A 138 -11.04 -6.54 4.54
CA ARG A 138 -10.42 -6.24 5.85
C ARG A 138 -10.81 -4.89 6.39
N VAL A 139 -11.10 -3.95 5.52
CA VAL A 139 -11.50 -2.60 5.91
C VAL A 139 -13.01 -2.44 5.71
N PRO A 140 -13.80 -2.24 6.77
CA PRO A 140 -15.25 -2.10 6.66
C PRO A 140 -15.65 -0.95 5.74
N GLY A 141 -16.49 -1.24 4.73
CA GLY A 141 -16.99 -0.27 3.75
C GLY A 141 -16.13 -0.12 2.50
N ILE A 142 -15.05 -0.91 2.34
CA ILE A 142 -14.31 -1.03 1.09
C ILE A 142 -14.82 -2.25 0.32
N ILE A 143 -15.18 -2.03 -0.94
CA ILE A 143 -15.44 -3.05 -1.94
C ILE A 143 -14.24 -3.09 -2.86
N SER A 144 -13.63 -4.25 -3.07
CA SER A 144 -12.48 -4.40 -3.96
C SER A 144 -12.68 -5.55 -4.94
N VAL A 145 -12.11 -5.40 -6.13
CA VAL A 145 -12.10 -6.40 -7.18
C VAL A 145 -10.67 -6.52 -7.72
N THR A 146 -10.11 -7.72 -7.65
CA THR A 146 -8.85 -8.07 -8.32
C THR A 146 -9.19 -8.81 -9.61
N ARG A 147 -8.84 -8.25 -10.75
CA ARG A 147 -9.21 -8.80 -12.07
C ARG A 147 -8.19 -9.78 -12.62
N SER A 148 -6.95 -9.67 -12.17
CA SER A 148 -5.83 -10.49 -12.64
C SER A 148 -4.95 -10.89 -11.46
N GLY A 149 -4.34 -12.07 -11.54
CA GLY A 149 -3.27 -12.51 -10.64
C GLY A 149 -1.87 -12.39 -11.27
N GLU A 150 -1.77 -11.78 -12.45
CA GLU A 150 -0.50 -11.61 -13.16
C GLU A 150 0.38 -10.59 -12.45
N PRO A 151 1.65 -10.90 -12.19
CA PRO A 151 2.59 -9.96 -11.61
C PRO A 151 2.64 -8.62 -12.35
N GLY A 152 2.43 -7.51 -11.62
CA GLY A 152 2.40 -6.16 -12.18
C GLY A 152 1.05 -5.71 -12.74
N ASN A 153 0.09 -6.62 -12.89
CA ASN A 153 -1.31 -6.35 -13.28
C ASN A 153 -2.31 -6.88 -12.23
N ASP A 154 -1.84 -7.29 -11.06
CA ASP A 154 -2.59 -7.89 -9.96
C ASP A 154 -3.16 -6.88 -8.96
N PHE A 155 -3.26 -5.62 -9.36
CA PHE A 155 -3.79 -4.54 -8.52
C PHE A 155 -5.30 -4.64 -8.35
N SER A 156 -5.78 -4.45 -7.12
CA SER A 156 -7.21 -4.34 -6.85
C SER A 156 -7.73 -2.95 -7.17
N GLU A 157 -8.81 -2.88 -7.93
CA GLU A 157 -9.68 -1.72 -7.97
C GLU A 157 -10.55 -1.73 -6.71
N PHE A 158 -10.76 -0.57 -6.09
CA PHE A 158 -11.57 -0.50 -4.88
C PHE A 158 -12.42 0.78 -4.81
N TRP A 159 -13.53 0.67 -4.11
CA TRP A 159 -14.51 1.74 -3.90
C TRP A 159 -14.90 1.80 -2.43
N VAL A 160 -15.24 3.00 -1.97
CA VAL A 160 -15.78 3.23 -0.63
C VAL A 160 -17.31 3.29 -0.72
N ARG A 161 -18.01 2.29 -0.16
CA ARG A 161 -19.48 2.16 -0.20
C ARG A 161 -20.10 2.09 -1.61
N GLY A 162 -19.29 1.86 -2.64
CA GLY A 162 -19.71 1.77 -4.04
C GLY A 162 -19.35 3.00 -4.87
N ILE A 163 -19.87 3.04 -6.12
CA ILE A 163 -19.59 4.10 -7.07
C ILE A 163 -20.70 5.15 -6.96
N SER A 164 -20.33 6.40 -6.66
CA SER A 164 -21.26 7.54 -6.49
C SER A 164 -21.20 8.52 -7.65
N THR A 165 -20.22 8.39 -8.57
CA THR A 165 -20.02 9.30 -9.68
C THR A 165 -20.47 8.69 -11.00
N PHE A 166 -20.94 9.56 -11.90
CA PHE A 166 -21.29 9.22 -13.27
C PHE A 166 -20.15 9.65 -14.20
N GLY A 167 -19.43 8.71 -14.81
CA GLY A 167 -18.38 9.01 -15.80
C GLY A 167 -16.96 8.66 -15.39
N ALA A 168 -15.97 9.50 -15.73
CA ALA A 168 -14.59 9.13 -15.96
C ALA A 168 -13.76 8.63 -14.76
N LYS A 169 -13.96 9.14 -13.54
CA LYS A 169 -13.22 8.68 -12.36
C LYS A 169 -14.17 8.06 -11.33
N GLN A 170 -14.13 6.74 -11.23
CA GLN A 170 -15.00 5.97 -10.34
C GLN A 170 -14.30 5.55 -9.04
N GLY A 171 -12.97 5.55 -8.98
CA GLY A 171 -12.18 5.17 -7.82
C GLY A 171 -12.23 6.20 -6.70
N ALA A 172 -11.96 5.75 -5.46
CA ALA A 172 -11.78 6.62 -4.31
C ALA A 172 -10.54 7.52 -4.48
N LEU A 173 -10.56 8.71 -3.88
CA LEU A 173 -9.39 9.57 -3.82
C LEU A 173 -8.39 8.99 -2.81
N VAL A 174 -7.18 8.73 -3.25
CA VAL A 174 -6.09 8.24 -2.38
C VAL A 174 -5.14 9.38 -2.07
N LEU A 175 -4.92 9.62 -0.79
CA LEU A 175 -3.96 10.62 -0.29
C LEU A 175 -2.86 9.92 0.50
N ILE A 176 -1.61 10.15 0.11
CA ILE A 176 -0.42 9.67 0.81
C ILE A 176 0.27 10.88 1.44
N ASP A 177 0.27 10.93 2.76
CA ASP A 177 0.76 12.08 3.55
C ASP A 177 0.12 13.42 3.10
N GLY A 178 -1.19 13.39 2.78
CA GLY A 178 -1.98 14.55 2.38
C GLY A 178 -1.99 14.88 0.89
N ILE A 179 -1.18 14.23 0.07
CA ILE A 179 -1.07 14.46 -1.38
C ILE A 179 -1.61 13.26 -2.16
N GLU A 180 -2.29 13.51 -3.29
CA GLU A 180 -2.78 12.43 -4.16
C GLU A 180 -1.64 11.52 -4.62
N GLY A 181 -1.85 10.20 -4.51
CA GLY A 181 -0.86 9.20 -4.86
C GLY A 181 -1.46 7.87 -5.23
N ASN A 182 -0.60 6.95 -5.67
CA ASN A 182 -0.99 5.58 -6.00
C ASN A 182 -0.55 4.65 -4.85
N LEU A 183 -1.50 3.88 -4.29
CA LEU A 183 -1.21 2.90 -3.23
C LEU A 183 -0.17 1.87 -3.65
N ASN A 184 -0.14 1.52 -4.94
CA ASN A 184 0.72 0.46 -5.45
C ASN A 184 2.18 0.91 -5.62
N ASP A 185 2.46 2.23 -5.52
CA ASP A 185 3.82 2.76 -5.48
C ASP A 185 4.44 2.61 -4.07
N LEU A 186 3.62 2.35 -3.03
CA LEU A 186 4.11 2.17 -1.66
C LEU A 186 4.62 0.76 -1.38
N ASP A 187 5.59 0.68 -0.46
CA ASP A 187 5.86 -0.57 0.25
C ASP A 187 4.92 -0.68 1.45
N PRO A 188 4.22 -1.82 1.63
CA PRO A 188 3.34 -2.03 2.78
C PRO A 188 4.01 -1.83 4.14
N ALA A 189 5.32 -2.09 4.23
CA ALA A 189 6.07 -1.94 5.47
C ALA A 189 6.34 -0.48 5.85
N ASP A 190 6.21 0.46 4.90
CA ASP A 190 6.37 1.91 5.14
C ASP A 190 5.10 2.58 5.68
N ILE A 191 3.98 1.88 5.71
CA ILE A 191 2.70 2.45 6.11
C ILE A 191 2.55 2.37 7.63
N GLU A 192 2.10 3.46 8.26
CA GLU A 192 1.73 3.54 9.67
C GLU A 192 0.24 3.24 9.86
N SER A 193 -0.61 3.92 9.11
CA SER A 193 -2.07 3.77 9.22
C SER A 193 -2.82 4.11 7.94
N PHE A 194 -4.05 3.59 7.85
CA PHE A 194 -5.06 3.95 6.86
C PHE A 194 -6.26 4.59 7.56
N SER A 195 -6.74 5.70 7.05
CA SER A 195 -8.00 6.31 7.45
C SER A 195 -8.93 6.43 6.25
N ILE A 196 -10.14 5.90 6.35
CA ILE A 196 -11.11 5.89 5.28
C ILE A 196 -12.26 6.82 5.65
N LEU A 197 -12.43 7.89 4.86
CA LEU A 197 -13.51 8.86 4.96
C LEU A 197 -14.68 8.39 4.10
N LYS A 198 -15.81 8.08 4.73
CA LYS A 198 -16.90 7.32 4.09
C LYS A 198 -18.14 8.13 3.77
N ASP A 199 -18.30 9.30 4.37
CA ASP A 199 -19.50 10.12 4.21
C ASP A 199 -19.20 11.56 3.78
N ALA A 200 -20.24 12.26 3.34
CA ALA A 200 -20.13 13.61 2.82
C ALA A 200 -19.61 14.60 3.86
N SER A 201 -19.89 14.41 5.16
CA SER A 201 -19.38 15.30 6.21
C SER A 201 -17.87 15.25 6.28
N SER A 202 -17.28 14.08 6.20
CA SER A 202 -15.83 13.91 6.25
C SER A 202 -15.12 14.23 4.92
N THR A 203 -15.82 14.15 3.76
CA THR A 203 -15.23 14.35 2.43
C THR A 203 -15.50 15.70 1.78
N ALA A 204 -16.39 16.54 2.34
CA ALA A 204 -16.77 17.85 1.78
C ALA A 204 -15.59 18.79 1.51
N VAL A 205 -14.55 18.75 2.33
CA VAL A 205 -13.31 19.53 2.15
C VAL A 205 -12.56 19.21 0.85
N TYR A 206 -12.87 18.07 0.20
CA TYR A 206 -12.28 17.64 -1.08
C TYR A 206 -13.18 17.96 -2.27
N GLY A 207 -14.37 18.50 -2.04
CA GLY A 207 -15.34 18.82 -3.08
C GLY A 207 -15.71 17.60 -3.93
N THR A 208 -15.82 17.77 -5.24
CA THR A 208 -16.17 16.69 -6.19
C THR A 208 -15.19 15.53 -6.18
N ARG A 209 -13.93 15.76 -5.84
CA ARG A 209 -12.90 14.70 -5.81
C ARG A 209 -13.11 13.69 -4.69
N GLY A 210 -13.79 14.10 -3.61
CA GLY A 210 -14.15 13.23 -2.48
C GLY A 210 -15.44 12.45 -2.65
N ALA A 211 -16.14 12.55 -3.79
CA ALA A 211 -17.47 11.97 -3.98
C ALA A 211 -17.52 10.44 -3.86
N ASN A 212 -16.46 9.73 -4.28
CA ASN A 212 -16.34 8.27 -4.15
C ASN A 212 -15.63 7.82 -2.86
N GLY A 213 -15.54 8.70 -1.85
CA GLY A 213 -14.79 8.49 -0.62
C GLY A 213 -13.31 8.85 -0.75
N VAL A 214 -12.65 8.92 0.40
CA VAL A 214 -11.22 9.27 0.47
C VAL A 214 -10.49 8.24 1.33
N VAL A 215 -9.39 7.73 0.82
CA VAL A 215 -8.45 6.87 1.55
C VAL A 215 -7.21 7.68 1.88
N VAL A 216 -6.95 7.89 3.15
CA VAL A 216 -5.78 8.61 3.64
C VAL A 216 -4.78 7.61 4.18
N VAL A 217 -3.58 7.63 3.64
CA VAL A 217 -2.45 6.80 4.07
C VAL A 217 -1.45 7.69 4.77
N THR A 218 -1.09 7.30 5.99
CA THR A 218 0.01 7.92 6.73
C THR A 218 1.21 7.01 6.69
N THR A 219 2.37 7.56 6.34
CA THR A 219 3.61 6.80 6.29
C THR A 219 4.42 6.96 7.56
N LYS A 220 5.28 5.98 7.83
CA LYS A 220 6.15 5.96 9.02
C LYS A 220 7.10 7.15 9.05
N ARG A 221 7.30 7.72 10.24
CA ARG A 221 8.22 8.82 10.51
C ARG A 221 9.21 8.46 11.59
N GLY A 222 10.31 9.20 11.68
CA GLY A 222 11.29 9.07 12.74
C GLY A 222 10.70 9.46 14.10
N LYS A 223 11.10 8.73 15.13
CA LYS A 223 10.80 9.05 16.53
C LYS A 223 12.10 9.43 17.23
N ALA A 224 12.02 10.32 18.26
CA ALA A 224 13.16 10.61 19.08
C ALA A 224 13.59 9.34 19.84
N GLY A 225 14.87 9.01 19.78
CA GLY A 225 15.42 7.80 20.38
C GLY A 225 16.68 7.31 19.68
N LYS A 226 17.19 6.17 20.14
CA LYS A 226 18.34 5.49 19.53
C LYS A 226 18.03 5.03 18.12
N LEU A 227 19.06 4.87 17.31
CA LEU A 227 18.95 4.27 15.98
C LEU A 227 18.32 2.86 16.08
N GLN A 228 17.25 2.66 15.34
CA GLN A 228 16.59 1.37 15.16
C GLN A 228 16.76 0.91 13.73
N LEU A 229 17.28 -0.29 13.54
CA LEU A 229 17.36 -0.98 12.27
C LEU A 229 16.32 -2.11 12.27
N ASN A 230 15.43 -2.10 11.30
CA ASN A 230 14.44 -3.15 11.11
C ASN A 230 14.61 -3.79 9.74
N TYR A 231 14.58 -5.11 9.71
CA TYR A 231 14.53 -5.90 8.48
C TYR A 231 13.28 -6.76 8.49
N LYS A 232 12.56 -6.78 7.35
CA LYS A 232 11.42 -7.67 7.11
C LYS A 232 11.63 -8.39 5.78
N GLY A 233 11.62 -9.71 5.82
CA GLY A 233 11.70 -10.56 4.64
C GLY A 233 10.48 -11.47 4.54
N ASN A 234 9.90 -11.57 3.34
CA ASN A 234 8.82 -12.49 3.04
C ASN A 234 9.23 -13.35 1.83
N VAL A 235 9.01 -14.65 1.93
CA VAL A 235 9.09 -15.60 0.82
C VAL A 235 7.72 -16.23 0.67
N THR A 236 7.12 -16.11 -0.50
CA THR A 236 5.75 -16.54 -0.77
C THR A 236 5.76 -17.67 -1.79
N TYR A 237 5.17 -18.79 -1.43
CA TYR A 237 4.87 -19.89 -2.33
C TYR A 237 3.48 -19.67 -2.92
N SER A 238 3.41 -19.43 -4.23
CA SER A 238 2.16 -19.14 -4.94
C SER A 238 1.83 -20.28 -5.89
N TYR A 239 0.57 -20.73 -5.88
CA TYR A 239 0.07 -21.76 -6.76
C TYR A 239 -1.38 -21.49 -7.15
N SER A 240 -1.83 -22.11 -8.24
CA SER A 240 -3.21 -21.98 -8.71
C SER A 240 -4.10 -23.05 -8.06
N PRO A 241 -5.00 -22.70 -7.12
CA PRO A 241 -5.77 -23.69 -6.35
C PRO A 241 -6.87 -24.37 -7.15
N ARG A 242 -7.28 -23.75 -8.26
CA ARG A 242 -8.33 -24.27 -9.16
C ARG A 242 -7.94 -24.06 -10.59
N MET A 243 -7.76 -25.16 -11.31
CA MET A 243 -7.50 -25.18 -12.74
C MET A 243 -8.50 -26.13 -13.39
N PRO A 244 -9.06 -25.78 -14.56
CA PRO A 244 -9.88 -26.72 -15.33
C PRO A 244 -9.09 -27.98 -15.67
N GLU A 245 -9.74 -29.13 -15.62
CA GLU A 245 -9.21 -30.37 -16.15
C GLU A 245 -9.66 -30.52 -17.60
N TYR A 246 -8.74 -30.86 -18.47
CA TYR A 246 -8.98 -31.06 -19.88
C TYR A 246 -8.84 -32.52 -20.25
N LEU A 247 -9.65 -32.96 -21.20
CA LEU A 247 -9.54 -34.32 -21.74
C LEU A 247 -8.26 -34.45 -22.55
N ASP A 248 -7.73 -35.67 -22.57
CA ASP A 248 -6.70 -36.07 -23.51
C ASP A 248 -7.28 -36.17 -24.94
N SER A 249 -6.43 -36.39 -25.94
CA SER A 249 -6.84 -36.44 -27.33
C SER A 249 -7.84 -37.55 -27.62
N TYR A 250 -7.66 -38.72 -27.03
CA TYR A 250 -8.59 -39.84 -27.21
C TYR A 250 -9.97 -39.53 -26.62
N GLY A 251 -10.01 -39.06 -25.38
CA GLY A 251 -11.26 -38.65 -24.71
C GLY A 251 -11.97 -37.52 -25.42
N TYR A 252 -11.22 -36.50 -25.88
CA TYR A 252 -11.77 -35.40 -26.67
C TYR A 252 -12.38 -35.88 -28.00
N ALA A 253 -11.64 -36.72 -28.76
CA ALA A 253 -12.09 -37.22 -30.06
C ALA A 253 -13.34 -38.10 -29.94
N ASN A 254 -13.43 -38.95 -28.91
CA ASN A 254 -14.63 -39.75 -28.63
C ASN A 254 -15.83 -38.86 -28.30
N LEU A 255 -15.66 -37.87 -27.39
CA LEU A 255 -16.73 -36.96 -27.01
C LEU A 255 -17.19 -36.12 -28.20
N ALA A 256 -16.26 -35.67 -29.06
CA ALA A 256 -16.59 -34.94 -30.28
C ALA A 256 -17.41 -35.82 -31.28
N ASN A 257 -17.04 -37.09 -31.41
CA ASN A 257 -17.81 -38.06 -32.24
C ASN A 257 -19.23 -38.26 -31.67
N GLU A 258 -19.35 -38.51 -30.37
CA GLU A 258 -20.63 -38.64 -29.68
C GLU A 258 -21.53 -37.42 -29.92
N ALA A 259 -20.98 -36.23 -29.68
CA ALA A 259 -21.70 -34.96 -29.87
C ALA A 259 -22.19 -34.76 -31.31
N ARG A 260 -21.50 -35.27 -32.32
CA ARG A 260 -21.92 -35.22 -33.72
C ARG A 260 -22.99 -36.26 -34.04
N VAL A 261 -22.77 -37.50 -33.59
CA VAL A 261 -23.72 -38.62 -33.83
C VAL A 261 -25.08 -38.34 -33.20
N VAL A 262 -25.12 -37.83 -31.97
CA VAL A 262 -26.40 -37.44 -31.31
C VAL A 262 -27.15 -36.36 -32.08
N ARG A 263 -26.45 -35.53 -32.88
CA ARG A 263 -27.04 -34.50 -33.74
C ARG A 263 -27.35 -35.03 -35.16
N GLY A 264 -27.23 -36.36 -35.42
CA GLY A 264 -27.46 -36.94 -36.71
C GLY A 264 -26.36 -36.72 -37.77
N ASN A 265 -25.18 -36.28 -37.35
CA ASN A 265 -24.02 -36.09 -38.22
C ASN A 265 -23.07 -37.29 -38.17
N SER A 266 -22.27 -37.44 -39.21
CA SER A 266 -21.19 -38.45 -39.21
C SER A 266 -20.12 -38.14 -38.16
N PRO A 267 -19.48 -39.17 -37.60
CA PRO A 267 -18.32 -39.00 -36.73
C PRO A 267 -17.26 -38.09 -37.37
N LEU A 268 -16.56 -37.30 -36.54
CA LEU A 268 -15.48 -36.42 -36.97
C LEU A 268 -14.17 -37.20 -37.13
N TYR A 269 -13.91 -38.13 -36.21
CA TYR A 269 -12.72 -38.97 -36.17
C TYR A 269 -13.04 -40.41 -36.51
N THR A 270 -12.24 -41.02 -37.36
CA THR A 270 -12.35 -42.41 -37.75
C THR A 270 -11.86 -43.36 -36.65
N PRO A 271 -12.22 -44.66 -36.66
CA PRO A 271 -11.69 -45.60 -35.68
C PRO A 271 -10.16 -45.71 -35.69
N THR A 272 -9.53 -45.59 -36.85
CA THR A 272 -8.06 -45.60 -36.99
C THR A 272 -7.43 -44.36 -36.36
N GLU A 273 -8.02 -43.16 -36.51
CA GLU A 273 -7.54 -41.94 -35.87
C GLU A 273 -7.70 -42.03 -34.34
N LEU A 274 -8.79 -42.60 -33.83
CA LEU A 274 -8.99 -42.84 -32.42
C LEU A 274 -7.90 -43.76 -31.85
N GLU A 275 -7.54 -44.84 -32.56
CA GLU A 275 -6.48 -45.74 -32.20
C GLU A 275 -5.10 -45.05 -32.15
N LEU A 276 -4.82 -44.17 -33.13
CA LEU A 276 -3.58 -43.41 -33.20
C LEU A 276 -3.46 -42.39 -32.03
N TYR A 277 -4.57 -41.71 -31.66
CA TYR A 277 -4.60 -40.87 -30.47
C TYR A 277 -4.42 -41.67 -29.17
N GLN A 278 -5.02 -42.87 -29.10
CA GLN A 278 -4.92 -43.71 -27.91
C GLN A 278 -3.50 -44.30 -27.72
N THR A 279 -2.87 -44.73 -28.81
CA THR A 279 -1.56 -45.37 -28.79
C THR A 279 -0.39 -44.41 -28.83
N GLY A 280 -0.61 -43.17 -29.35
CA GLY A 280 0.47 -42.17 -29.49
C GLY A 280 1.56 -42.56 -30.49
N LEU A 281 1.27 -43.42 -31.48
CA LEU A 281 2.25 -43.92 -32.44
C LEU A 281 2.86 -42.84 -33.33
N ASP A 282 2.10 -41.78 -33.67
CA ASP A 282 2.61 -40.67 -34.45
C ASP A 282 2.20 -39.33 -33.79
N PRO A 283 2.96 -38.83 -32.81
CA PRO A 283 2.63 -37.62 -32.07
C PRO A 283 2.76 -36.35 -32.90
N ASP A 284 3.39 -36.37 -34.07
CA ASP A 284 3.44 -35.23 -35.00
C ASP A 284 2.09 -35.00 -35.71
N LEU A 285 1.46 -36.08 -36.14
CA LEU A 285 0.22 -36.04 -36.92
C LEU A 285 -1.02 -36.24 -36.02
N TYR A 286 -0.89 -36.99 -34.95
CA TYR A 286 -1.95 -37.30 -33.96
C TYR A 286 -1.50 -36.93 -32.57
N PRO A 287 -1.35 -35.62 -32.29
CA PRO A 287 -0.81 -35.14 -31.03
C PRO A 287 -1.78 -35.38 -29.87
N ASN A 288 -1.21 -35.46 -28.67
CA ASN A 288 -1.91 -35.47 -27.39
C ASN A 288 -1.29 -34.43 -26.45
N VAL A 289 -1.82 -33.21 -26.51
CA VAL A 289 -1.20 -32.07 -25.82
C VAL A 289 -2.12 -31.50 -24.75
N ASN A 290 -1.68 -31.52 -23.52
CA ASN A 290 -2.28 -30.72 -22.45
C ASN A 290 -1.62 -29.34 -22.42
N TRP A 291 -2.25 -28.36 -23.06
CA TRP A 291 -1.70 -27.01 -23.20
C TRP A 291 -1.45 -26.31 -21.86
N ARG A 292 -2.26 -26.60 -20.86
CA ARG A 292 -2.05 -26.10 -19.50
C ARG A 292 -0.68 -26.56 -18.95
N ASP A 293 -0.41 -27.86 -19.03
CA ASP A 293 0.81 -28.44 -18.48
C ASP A 293 2.06 -28.03 -19.28
N VAL A 294 1.86 -27.68 -20.56
CA VAL A 294 2.94 -27.19 -21.43
C VAL A 294 3.38 -25.79 -21.03
N ILE A 295 2.45 -24.88 -20.74
CA ILE A 295 2.76 -23.45 -20.54
C ILE A 295 2.78 -23.04 -19.08
N LEU A 296 2.24 -23.82 -18.12
CA LEU A 296 2.13 -23.44 -16.72
C LEU A 296 3.03 -24.26 -15.80
N ARG A 297 3.62 -23.59 -14.83
CA ARG A 297 4.26 -24.20 -13.65
C ARG A 297 3.20 -24.45 -12.59
N ASP A 298 3.40 -25.45 -11.75
CA ASP A 298 2.49 -25.72 -10.64
C ASP A 298 2.58 -24.65 -9.56
N HIS A 299 3.73 -24.02 -9.42
CA HIS A 299 4.00 -23.00 -8.41
C HIS A 299 5.14 -22.07 -8.82
N VAL A 300 5.20 -20.93 -8.14
CA VAL A 300 6.28 -19.94 -8.21
C VAL A 300 6.65 -19.42 -6.84
N TRP A 301 7.86 -18.91 -6.70
CA TRP A 301 8.35 -18.27 -5.50
C TRP A 301 8.47 -16.77 -5.70
N ASN A 302 7.82 -15.99 -4.82
CA ASN A 302 7.92 -14.55 -4.80
C ASN A 302 8.66 -14.10 -3.56
N THR A 303 9.45 -13.04 -3.65
CA THR A 303 10.20 -12.53 -2.51
C THR A 303 9.95 -11.04 -2.30
N GLN A 304 9.98 -10.63 -1.04
CA GLN A 304 9.91 -9.24 -0.64
C GLN A 304 10.88 -9.01 0.51
N HIS A 305 11.74 -8.01 0.37
CA HIS A 305 12.72 -7.62 1.37
C HIS A 305 12.57 -6.13 1.65
N HIS A 306 12.51 -5.76 2.90
CA HIS A 306 12.40 -4.37 3.34
C HIS A 306 13.36 -4.12 4.50
N VAL A 307 14.18 -3.07 4.37
CA VAL A 307 15.08 -2.60 5.42
C VAL A 307 14.68 -1.18 5.77
N SER A 308 14.58 -0.85 7.05
CA SER A 308 14.33 0.51 7.49
C SER A 308 15.21 0.91 8.66
N LEU A 309 15.61 2.18 8.64
CA LEU A 309 16.37 2.88 9.67
C LEU A 309 15.51 4.00 10.23
N SER A 310 15.35 4.08 11.53
CA SER A 310 14.65 5.18 12.18
C SER A 310 15.36 5.61 13.44
N GLY A 311 15.22 6.89 13.79
CA GLY A 311 15.83 7.45 14.97
C GLY A 311 15.78 8.97 14.96
N GLY A 312 16.50 9.58 15.91
CA GLY A 312 16.65 11.02 15.97
C GLY A 312 16.73 11.55 17.38
N GLY A 313 16.90 12.86 17.50
CA GLY A 313 16.94 13.61 18.74
C GLY A 313 15.90 14.73 18.76
N GLU A 314 16.12 15.71 19.61
CA GLU A 314 15.26 16.88 19.72
C GLU A 314 15.28 17.75 18.46
N ASN A 315 16.42 17.84 17.77
CA ASN A 315 16.60 18.73 16.62
C ASN A 315 16.21 18.11 15.29
N ALA A 316 16.38 16.78 15.14
CA ALA A 316 16.04 16.10 13.89
C ALA A 316 15.62 14.65 14.15
N ARG A 317 14.63 14.17 13.38
CA ARG A 317 14.15 12.80 13.38
C ARG A 317 14.12 12.33 11.94
N TYR A 318 14.41 11.05 11.73
CA TYR A 318 14.48 10.48 10.40
C TYR A 318 13.93 9.07 10.36
N TYR A 319 13.33 8.74 9.22
CA TYR A 319 12.96 7.41 8.80
C TYR A 319 13.46 7.23 7.36
N VAL A 320 14.25 6.19 7.12
CA VAL A 320 14.76 5.85 5.78
C VAL A 320 14.50 4.38 5.54
N SER A 321 13.97 4.03 4.38
CA SER A 321 13.71 2.64 4.01
C SER A 321 14.10 2.33 2.58
N LEU A 322 14.39 1.05 2.35
CA LEU A 322 14.62 0.44 1.05
C LEU A 322 13.84 -0.87 0.99
N GLY A 323 13.01 -1.01 -0.04
CA GLY A 323 12.24 -2.21 -0.33
C GLY A 323 12.60 -2.80 -1.69
N VAL A 324 12.63 -4.11 -1.79
CA VAL A 324 12.76 -4.86 -3.05
C VAL A 324 11.73 -5.98 -3.07
N GLN A 325 10.97 -6.06 -4.14
CA GLN A 325 9.97 -7.10 -4.34
C GLN A 325 10.16 -7.72 -5.71
N THR A 326 10.18 -9.06 -5.77
CA THR A 326 10.25 -9.83 -7.01
C THR A 326 9.07 -10.78 -7.09
N ASN A 327 8.36 -10.73 -8.21
CA ASN A 327 7.23 -11.61 -8.51
C ASN A 327 7.42 -12.23 -9.89
N GLU A 328 7.29 -13.55 -9.96
CA GLU A 328 7.32 -14.30 -11.20
C GLU A 328 5.92 -14.79 -11.57
N ALA A 329 5.62 -14.85 -12.88
CA ALA A 329 4.42 -15.52 -13.35
C ALA A 329 4.58 -17.03 -13.40
N VAL A 330 3.43 -17.71 -13.40
CA VAL A 330 3.36 -19.19 -13.46
C VAL A 330 3.70 -19.78 -14.82
N PHE A 331 4.18 -19.00 -15.79
CA PHE A 331 4.48 -19.50 -17.13
C PHE A 331 5.81 -20.26 -17.18
N LYS A 332 5.84 -21.32 -18.01
CA LYS A 332 7.04 -22.08 -18.35
C LYS A 332 7.71 -21.45 -19.56
N GLN A 333 8.92 -20.93 -19.36
CA GLN A 333 9.73 -20.46 -20.48
C GLN A 333 10.49 -21.63 -21.11
N ASP A 334 10.51 -21.65 -22.43
CA ASP A 334 11.35 -22.55 -23.21
C ASP A 334 12.82 -22.12 -23.10
N LYS A 335 13.71 -23.08 -22.79
CA LYS A 335 15.15 -22.83 -22.69
C LYS A 335 15.79 -22.50 -24.03
N ASP A 336 15.17 -22.95 -25.14
CA ASP A 336 15.63 -22.69 -26.50
C ASP A 336 15.15 -21.35 -27.06
N SER A 337 14.31 -20.63 -26.31
CA SER A 337 13.87 -19.28 -26.70
C SER A 337 15.09 -18.33 -26.75
N PRO A 338 15.26 -17.55 -27.83
CA PRO A 338 16.40 -16.65 -27.99
C PRO A 338 16.36 -15.41 -27.08
N TYR A 339 15.28 -15.19 -26.36
CA TYR A 339 15.06 -14.07 -25.44
C TYR A 339 14.21 -14.48 -24.23
N ASN A 340 14.29 -13.69 -23.18
CA ASN A 340 13.40 -13.85 -22.02
C ASN A 340 12.04 -13.22 -22.34
N ALA A 341 11.03 -14.06 -22.54
CA ALA A 341 9.64 -13.67 -22.75
C ALA A 341 8.76 -13.92 -21.51
N ASN A 342 9.33 -14.36 -20.39
CA ASN A 342 8.57 -14.61 -19.19
C ASN A 342 8.01 -13.30 -18.59
N VAL A 343 6.92 -13.43 -17.84
CA VAL A 343 6.39 -12.31 -17.06
C VAL A 343 7.15 -12.25 -15.76
N ASP A 344 8.03 -11.26 -15.67
CA ASP A 344 8.84 -10.97 -14.49
C ASP A 344 8.55 -9.54 -14.02
N TYR A 345 8.27 -9.38 -12.74
CA TYR A 345 8.01 -8.09 -12.13
C TYR A 345 8.95 -7.86 -10.96
N THR A 346 9.72 -6.78 -11.03
CA THR A 346 10.57 -6.36 -9.91
C THR A 346 10.29 -4.91 -9.56
N LYS A 347 10.04 -4.64 -8.28
CA LYS A 347 9.78 -3.29 -7.75
C LYS A 347 10.82 -2.94 -6.69
N TYR A 348 11.41 -1.76 -6.83
CA TYR A 348 12.29 -1.15 -5.86
C TYR A 348 11.61 0.08 -5.28
N ASN A 349 11.58 0.19 -3.95
CA ASN A 349 11.06 1.34 -3.24
C ASN A 349 12.16 1.97 -2.40
N PHE A 350 12.24 3.29 -2.44
CA PHE A 350 13.06 4.09 -1.55
C PHE A 350 12.20 5.17 -0.91
N ARG A 351 12.31 5.32 0.41
CA ARG A 351 11.64 6.38 1.17
C ARG A 351 12.60 7.02 2.16
N SER A 352 12.50 8.34 2.30
CA SER A 352 13.21 9.09 3.34
C SER A 352 12.29 10.20 3.86
N ASN A 353 11.93 10.14 5.14
CA ASN A 353 11.16 11.15 5.84
C ASN A 353 12.05 11.75 6.92
N ILE A 354 12.36 13.04 6.80
CA ILE A 354 13.23 13.79 7.72
C ILE A 354 12.45 14.98 8.25
N ASP A 355 12.34 15.09 9.58
CA ASP A 355 11.77 16.24 10.27
C ASP A 355 12.88 16.96 11.03
N ALA A 356 13.11 18.23 10.76
CA ALA A 356 14.11 19.07 11.39
C ALA A 356 13.43 20.23 12.14
N ASN A 357 13.66 20.35 13.43
CA ASN A 357 13.23 21.47 14.26
C ASN A 357 14.23 22.62 14.08
N LEU A 358 13.92 23.57 13.19
CA LEU A 358 14.78 24.73 12.95
C LEU A 358 14.80 25.68 14.15
N THR A 359 13.67 25.79 14.82
CA THR A 359 13.50 26.50 16.09
C THR A 359 12.56 25.70 16.99
N LYS A 360 12.31 26.16 18.21
CA LYS A 360 11.31 25.55 19.12
C LYS A 360 9.87 25.59 18.55
N THR A 361 9.62 26.46 17.59
CA THR A 361 8.29 26.70 17.00
C THR A 361 8.21 26.43 15.50
N THR A 362 9.35 26.13 14.86
CA THR A 362 9.45 25.93 13.40
C THR A 362 9.99 24.54 13.10
N THR A 363 9.23 23.73 12.36
CA THR A 363 9.65 22.42 11.88
C THR A 363 9.67 22.42 10.35
N LEU A 364 10.77 21.95 9.77
CA LEU A 364 10.93 21.69 8.34
C LEU A 364 10.91 20.17 8.12
N SER A 365 10.03 19.69 7.26
CA SER A 365 9.97 18.29 6.86
C SER A 365 10.35 18.14 5.40
N LEU A 366 11.23 17.17 5.12
CA LEU A 366 11.60 16.76 3.76
C LEU A 366 11.24 15.29 3.59
N ASN A 367 10.35 14.99 2.64
CA ASN A 367 9.96 13.63 2.32
C ASN A 367 10.38 13.33 0.87
N LEU A 368 11.12 12.24 0.69
CA LEU A 368 11.53 11.70 -0.60
C LEU A 368 10.90 10.32 -0.76
N GLU A 369 10.31 10.07 -1.92
CA GLU A 369 9.71 8.80 -2.28
C GLU A 369 10.11 8.48 -3.71
N THR A 370 10.66 7.30 -3.94
CA THR A 370 11.03 6.82 -5.26
C THR A 370 10.62 5.38 -5.41
N THR A 371 9.97 5.07 -6.52
CA THR A 371 9.63 3.72 -6.93
C THR A 371 10.17 3.48 -8.32
N PHE A 372 10.87 2.37 -8.50
CA PHE A 372 11.34 1.90 -9.80
C PHE A 372 10.80 0.49 -10.03
N VAL A 373 10.23 0.24 -11.21
CA VAL A 373 9.61 -1.03 -11.58
C VAL A 373 10.16 -1.48 -12.92
N THR A 374 10.61 -2.72 -12.97
CA THR A 374 10.87 -3.43 -14.22
C THR A 374 9.80 -4.50 -14.40
N HIS A 375 9.21 -4.54 -15.59
CA HIS A 375 8.18 -5.51 -15.95
C HIS A 375 8.46 -6.04 -17.35
N ASN A 376 8.65 -7.34 -17.44
CA ASN A 376 8.82 -8.05 -18.71
C ASN A 376 7.57 -8.87 -19.00
N SER A 377 7.24 -9.03 -20.29
CA SER A 377 6.10 -9.83 -20.73
C SER A 377 6.33 -10.37 -22.15
N PRO A 378 5.59 -11.42 -22.58
CA PRO A 378 5.67 -11.93 -23.96
C PRO A 378 5.33 -10.84 -24.98
N GLY A 379 5.87 -10.95 -26.19
CA GLY A 379 5.66 -9.99 -27.27
C GLY A 379 4.23 -9.91 -27.80
N TYR A 380 3.34 -10.75 -27.34
CA TYR A 380 1.97 -10.90 -27.80
C TYR A 380 0.98 -9.94 -27.10
N GLY A 381 1.29 -8.67 -27.01
CA GLY A 381 0.36 -7.65 -26.50
C GLY A 381 0.49 -7.34 -25.02
N ASP A 382 -0.35 -6.41 -24.54
CA ASP A 382 -0.27 -5.81 -23.21
C ASP A 382 -0.92 -6.64 -22.09
N ASN A 383 -1.70 -7.65 -22.45
CA ASN A 383 -2.33 -8.57 -21.52
C ASN A 383 -2.21 -10.00 -22.04
N ASN A 384 -2.20 -10.94 -21.13
CA ASN A 384 -2.10 -12.35 -21.46
C ASN A 384 -3.46 -13.03 -21.77
N ASP A 385 -4.53 -12.26 -21.99
CA ASP A 385 -5.87 -12.81 -22.28
C ASP A 385 -5.86 -13.73 -23.50
N ALA A 386 -5.16 -13.33 -24.55
CA ALA A 386 -5.05 -14.16 -25.76
C ALA A 386 -4.31 -15.48 -25.50
N LEU A 387 -3.29 -15.47 -24.63
CA LEU A 387 -2.60 -16.67 -24.19
C LEU A 387 -3.55 -17.61 -23.42
N TRP A 388 -4.34 -17.07 -22.48
CA TRP A 388 -5.33 -17.83 -21.74
C TRP A 388 -6.46 -18.36 -22.63
N GLN A 389 -6.92 -17.57 -23.59
CA GLN A 389 -7.93 -18.01 -24.58
C GLN A 389 -7.38 -19.11 -25.49
N ALA A 390 -6.15 -18.95 -25.98
CA ALA A 390 -5.52 -19.98 -26.82
C ALA A 390 -5.32 -21.28 -26.03
N GLN A 391 -4.90 -21.21 -24.77
CA GLN A 391 -4.76 -22.37 -23.89
C GLN A 391 -6.09 -23.09 -23.62
N ALA A 392 -7.19 -22.34 -23.43
CA ALA A 392 -8.50 -22.89 -23.13
C ALA A 392 -9.22 -23.44 -24.36
N ASN A 393 -9.00 -22.85 -25.54
CA ASN A 393 -9.76 -23.13 -26.74
C ASN A 393 -9.08 -24.11 -27.70
N LEU A 394 -7.75 -24.29 -27.63
CA LEU A 394 -7.04 -25.17 -28.52
C LEU A 394 -7.19 -26.64 -28.09
N PRO A 395 -7.89 -27.48 -28.89
CA PRO A 395 -8.05 -28.89 -28.59
C PRO A 395 -6.70 -29.64 -28.56
N PRO A 396 -6.59 -30.72 -27.78
CA PRO A 396 -5.35 -31.50 -27.63
C PRO A 396 -4.95 -32.23 -28.94
N THR A 397 -5.87 -32.36 -29.90
CA THR A 397 -5.74 -33.13 -31.14
C THR A 397 -5.18 -32.34 -32.33
N ILE A 398 -5.02 -31.01 -32.24
CA ILE A 398 -4.83 -30.15 -33.41
C ILE A 398 -3.37 -30.07 -33.85
N VAL A 399 -2.45 -29.75 -32.94
CA VAL A 399 -1.00 -29.63 -33.24
C VAL A 399 -0.16 -30.09 -32.07
N PRO A 400 1.05 -30.64 -32.32
CA PRO A 400 2.01 -30.92 -31.25
C PRO A 400 2.58 -29.61 -30.67
N VAL A 401 3.28 -29.70 -29.55
CA VAL A 401 4.02 -28.56 -28.97
C VAL A 401 5.11 -28.09 -29.95
N ARG A 402 5.84 -29.06 -30.53
CA ARG A 402 6.87 -28.88 -31.54
C ARG A 402 6.91 -30.18 -32.37
N PHE A 403 7.10 -30.08 -33.67
CA PHE A 403 7.31 -31.24 -34.51
C PHE A 403 8.65 -31.93 -34.21
N SER A 404 8.74 -33.24 -34.46
CA SER A 404 9.93 -34.03 -34.22
C SER A 404 11.17 -33.54 -34.97
N ASN A 405 11.01 -32.83 -36.09
CA ASN A 405 12.06 -32.19 -36.87
C ASN A 405 12.46 -30.79 -36.30
N GLY A 406 11.91 -30.38 -35.13
CA GLY A 406 12.22 -29.10 -34.46
C GLY A 406 11.42 -27.90 -34.95
N GLN A 407 10.55 -28.06 -35.96
CA GLN A 407 9.71 -26.97 -36.47
C GLN A 407 8.59 -26.61 -35.48
N LEU A 408 8.25 -25.31 -35.44
CA LEU A 408 7.14 -24.78 -34.63
C LEU A 408 5.82 -24.92 -35.40
N PRO A 409 4.73 -25.41 -34.75
CA PRO A 409 3.47 -25.62 -35.43
C PRO A 409 2.63 -24.35 -35.56
N ALA A 410 1.86 -24.29 -36.66
CA ALA A 410 0.71 -23.41 -36.82
C ALA A 410 -0.53 -24.26 -37.13
N TYR A 411 -1.70 -23.70 -36.87
CA TYR A 411 -2.98 -24.35 -37.22
C TYR A 411 -3.96 -23.32 -37.83
N GLY A 412 -5.15 -23.78 -38.24
CA GLY A 412 -6.15 -22.96 -38.89
C GLY A 412 -6.22 -23.22 -40.42
N GLU A 413 -7.35 -22.84 -41.01
CA GLU A 413 -7.59 -22.97 -42.45
C GLU A 413 -6.97 -21.84 -43.26
N ALA A 414 -6.94 -21.97 -44.58
CA ALA A 414 -6.39 -20.98 -45.50
C ALA A 414 -7.07 -19.60 -45.31
N GLY A 415 -6.30 -18.63 -44.81
CA GLY A 415 -6.75 -17.26 -44.51
C GLY A 415 -6.73 -16.86 -43.05
N GLY A 416 -6.64 -17.83 -42.11
CA GLY A 416 -6.44 -17.58 -40.70
C GLY A 416 -5.36 -18.52 -40.12
N VAL A 417 -4.20 -17.98 -39.84
CA VAL A 417 -3.16 -18.76 -39.14
C VAL A 417 -3.30 -18.49 -37.66
N GLU A 418 -3.54 -19.56 -36.91
CA GLU A 418 -3.59 -19.51 -35.45
C GLU A 418 -2.30 -20.07 -34.85
N ILE A 419 -1.94 -19.55 -33.73
CA ILE A 419 -0.65 -19.80 -33.07
C ILE A 419 -0.92 -20.50 -31.71
N SER A 420 -0.19 -21.56 -31.44
CA SER A 420 -0.35 -22.28 -30.16
C SER A 420 0.09 -21.45 -28.97
N PRO A 421 -0.46 -21.67 -27.76
CA PRO A 421 -0.08 -20.94 -26.57
C PRO A 421 1.42 -21.08 -26.23
N TYR A 422 2.04 -22.18 -26.58
CA TYR A 422 3.49 -22.37 -26.42
C TYR A 422 4.30 -21.43 -27.31
N VAL A 423 3.91 -21.28 -28.57
CA VAL A 423 4.56 -20.36 -29.52
C VAL A 423 4.28 -18.90 -29.13
N LEU A 424 3.04 -18.58 -28.74
CA LEU A 424 2.67 -17.25 -28.26
C LEU A 424 3.55 -16.82 -27.07
N LEU A 425 3.74 -17.71 -26.11
CA LEU A 425 4.52 -17.44 -24.91
C LEU A 425 6.02 -17.26 -25.22
N ASN A 426 6.59 -18.13 -26.09
CA ASN A 426 8.04 -18.26 -26.16
C ASN A 426 8.68 -17.68 -27.43
N TYR A 427 7.91 -17.47 -28.54
CA TYR A 427 8.49 -17.20 -29.85
C TYR A 427 7.91 -15.98 -30.59
N THR A 428 7.11 -15.15 -29.93
CA THR A 428 6.51 -13.95 -30.55
C THR A 428 7.21 -12.65 -30.19
N GLY A 429 8.35 -12.74 -29.49
CA GLY A 429 9.10 -11.58 -29.02
C GLY A 429 8.91 -11.30 -27.54
N TYR A 430 9.16 -10.05 -27.14
CA TYR A 430 9.02 -9.61 -25.75
C TYR A 430 8.64 -8.12 -25.68
N ARG A 431 8.09 -7.75 -24.53
CA ARG A 431 7.89 -6.37 -24.13
C ARG A 431 8.58 -6.15 -22.79
N ALA A 432 9.54 -5.24 -22.79
CA ALA A 432 10.21 -4.78 -21.56
C ALA A 432 9.73 -3.39 -21.21
N GLN A 433 9.29 -3.19 -19.98
CA GLN A 433 8.81 -1.91 -19.47
C GLN A 433 9.56 -1.55 -18.19
N GLU A 434 10.11 -0.36 -18.16
CA GLU A 434 10.66 0.28 -16.98
C GLU A 434 9.77 1.46 -16.60
N ARG A 435 9.35 1.53 -15.34
CA ARG A 435 8.55 2.65 -14.81
C ARG A 435 9.26 3.22 -13.60
N TYR A 436 9.21 4.53 -13.47
CA TYR A 436 9.68 5.21 -12.27
C TYR A 436 8.69 6.27 -11.81
N SER A 437 8.62 6.44 -10.50
CA SER A 437 7.89 7.52 -9.83
C SER A 437 8.81 8.12 -8.78
N ALA A 438 9.02 9.42 -8.84
CA ALA A 438 9.81 10.15 -7.86
C ALA A 438 8.99 11.33 -7.33
N LYS A 439 8.84 11.42 -6.02
CA LYS A 439 8.11 12.50 -5.35
C LYS A 439 8.99 13.11 -4.27
N THR A 440 9.12 14.43 -4.30
CA THR A 440 9.80 15.24 -3.27
C THR A 440 8.78 16.18 -2.67
N THR A 441 8.66 16.16 -1.35
CA THR A 441 7.77 17.04 -0.61
C THR A 441 8.53 17.81 0.44
N LEU A 442 8.39 19.13 0.43
CA LEU A 442 8.93 20.04 1.41
C LEU A 442 7.75 20.67 2.18
N GLN A 443 7.78 20.56 3.50
CA GLN A 443 6.73 21.12 4.36
C GLN A 443 7.38 21.98 5.46
N LEU A 444 6.88 23.19 5.61
CA LEU A 444 7.25 24.08 6.70
C LEU A 444 6.04 24.26 7.62
N ARG A 445 6.22 23.94 8.90
CA ARG A 445 5.20 24.13 9.95
C ARG A 445 5.71 25.15 10.95
N GLN A 446 4.85 26.12 11.29
CA GLN A 446 5.11 27.17 12.27
C GLN A 446 4.03 27.15 13.34
N ASP A 447 4.43 26.99 14.60
CA ASP A 447 3.59 27.27 15.75
C ASP A 447 3.50 28.79 15.95
N LEU A 448 2.29 29.30 15.94
CA LEU A 448 1.95 30.72 16.11
C LEU A 448 1.33 31.00 17.49
N GLY A 449 1.48 30.07 18.44
CA GLY A 449 0.96 30.17 19.79
C GLY A 449 1.42 31.41 20.58
N MET A 450 2.53 32.02 20.15
CA MET A 450 3.01 33.30 20.67
C MET A 450 2.06 34.48 20.35
N PHE A 451 1.34 34.44 19.23
CA PHE A 451 0.37 35.44 18.86
C PHE A 451 -1.05 35.06 19.31
N VAL A 452 -1.45 33.83 19.05
CA VAL A 452 -2.77 33.28 19.41
C VAL A 452 -2.57 31.86 19.92
N LYS A 453 -2.86 31.59 21.18
CA LYS A 453 -2.72 30.24 21.76
C LYS A 453 -3.54 29.23 20.95
N GLY A 454 -2.88 28.15 20.50
CA GLY A 454 -3.49 27.09 19.72
C GLY A 454 -3.51 27.33 18.21
N LEU A 455 -2.93 28.43 17.71
CA LEU A 455 -2.79 28.70 16.28
C LEU A 455 -1.49 28.10 15.74
N SER A 456 -1.56 27.43 14.60
CA SER A 456 -0.41 27.00 13.81
C SER A 456 -0.67 27.19 12.31
N ALA A 457 0.38 27.37 11.53
CA ALA A 457 0.32 27.45 10.08
C ALA A 457 1.30 26.47 9.46
N GLN A 458 0.98 25.99 8.26
CA GLN A 458 1.91 25.18 7.47
C GLN A 458 1.81 25.54 5.99
N ALA A 459 2.94 25.39 5.29
CA ALA A 459 3.01 25.46 3.85
C ALA A 459 3.71 24.18 3.35
N LEU A 460 3.19 23.63 2.25
CA LEU A 460 3.70 22.41 1.65
C LEU A 460 3.87 22.62 0.14
N PHE A 461 5.01 22.19 -0.36
CA PHE A 461 5.29 22.12 -1.79
C PHE A 461 5.70 20.70 -2.16
N SER A 462 5.13 20.14 -3.23
CA SER A 462 5.50 18.84 -3.74
C SER A 462 5.73 18.88 -5.24
N LEU A 463 6.77 18.18 -5.65
CA LEU A 463 7.08 17.87 -7.04
C LEU A 463 7.05 16.36 -7.20
N LYS A 464 6.21 15.86 -8.13
CA LYS A 464 6.18 14.47 -8.54
C LYS A 464 6.51 14.35 -10.02
N THR A 465 7.33 13.37 -10.37
CA THR A 465 7.63 13.02 -11.75
C THR A 465 7.45 11.51 -11.90
N ASN A 466 6.66 11.10 -12.88
CA ASN A 466 6.55 9.71 -13.28
C ASN A 466 7.10 9.57 -14.70
N GLY A 467 7.59 8.38 -15.02
CA GLY A 467 7.98 8.06 -16.37
C GLY A 467 7.92 6.57 -16.64
N ALA A 468 7.82 6.23 -17.90
CA ALA A 468 7.92 4.87 -18.38
C ALA A 468 8.77 4.84 -19.65
N HIS A 469 9.60 3.81 -19.75
CA HIS A 469 10.32 3.44 -20.94
C HIS A 469 9.87 2.05 -21.36
N ILE A 470 9.43 1.91 -22.62
CA ILE A 470 8.84 0.69 -23.11
C ILE A 470 9.59 0.28 -24.38
N ILE A 471 10.06 -0.95 -24.40
CA ILE A 471 10.65 -1.59 -25.57
C ILE A 471 9.70 -2.71 -25.99
N ASN A 472 9.20 -2.63 -27.22
CA ASN A 472 8.40 -3.68 -27.81
C ASN A 472 9.22 -4.32 -28.95
N HIS A 473 9.37 -5.63 -28.89
CA HIS A 473 9.95 -6.43 -29.95
C HIS A 473 8.98 -7.55 -30.29
N TYR A 474 8.21 -7.36 -31.36
CA TYR A 474 7.22 -8.34 -31.80
C TYR A 474 7.69 -8.98 -33.09
N LEU A 475 7.58 -10.30 -33.17
CA LEU A 475 7.94 -11.05 -34.36
C LEU A 475 6.97 -12.22 -34.59
N ASN A 476 6.87 -12.67 -35.81
CA ASN A 476 6.35 -13.98 -36.13
C ASN A 476 7.52 -14.93 -36.37
N PRO A 477 7.55 -16.10 -35.71
CA PRO A 477 8.51 -17.14 -36.03
C PRO A 477 8.11 -17.86 -37.33
N ASP A 478 9.03 -18.65 -37.91
CA ASP A 478 8.66 -19.62 -38.94
C ASP A 478 7.69 -20.65 -38.36
N LEU A 479 6.50 -20.78 -38.98
CA LEU A 479 5.49 -21.72 -38.50
C LEU A 479 5.08 -22.68 -39.62
N TRP A 480 4.87 -23.93 -39.26
CA TRP A 480 4.67 -25.04 -40.17
C TRP A 480 3.40 -25.79 -39.82
N TRP A 481 2.81 -26.36 -40.85
CA TRP A 481 1.65 -27.23 -40.75
C TRP A 481 1.96 -28.61 -41.33
N ALA A 482 1.60 -29.67 -40.62
CA ALA A 482 1.60 -31.03 -41.09
C ALA A 482 0.14 -31.52 -41.27
N ASN A 483 -0.22 -31.92 -42.48
CA ASN A 483 -1.56 -32.43 -42.73
C ASN A 483 -1.62 -33.94 -42.44
N PRO A 484 -2.43 -34.42 -41.46
CA PRO A 484 -2.54 -35.83 -41.13
C PRO A 484 -2.93 -36.70 -42.33
N LYS A 485 -3.72 -36.15 -43.29
CA LYS A 485 -4.13 -36.89 -44.48
C LYS A 485 -3.01 -37.10 -45.50
N GLU A 486 -1.99 -36.24 -45.50
CA GLU A 486 -0.85 -36.37 -46.42
C GLU A 486 0.26 -37.25 -45.80
N GLY A 487 0.24 -37.42 -44.48
CA GLY A 487 1.11 -38.30 -43.75
C GLY A 487 2.60 -37.95 -43.85
N ARG A 488 3.41 -39.01 -44.03
CA ARG A 488 4.88 -38.91 -44.13
C ARG A 488 5.34 -39.26 -45.55
N TYR A 489 6.56 -38.87 -45.89
CA TYR A 489 7.22 -39.34 -47.10
C TYR A 489 7.60 -40.85 -46.93
N PRO A 490 7.90 -41.56 -48.06
CA PRO A 490 8.31 -42.97 -47.97
C PRO A 490 9.55 -43.24 -47.13
N ASP A 491 10.40 -42.26 -46.96
CA ASP A 491 11.59 -42.31 -46.08
C ASP A 491 11.28 -42.05 -44.60
N GLY A 492 10.00 -41.85 -44.23
CA GLY A 492 9.54 -41.60 -42.89
C GLY A 492 9.61 -40.13 -42.47
N THR A 493 10.14 -39.22 -43.28
CA THR A 493 10.19 -37.79 -42.95
C THR A 493 8.81 -37.18 -42.97
N LEU A 494 8.57 -36.25 -42.06
CA LEU A 494 7.29 -35.55 -41.90
C LEU A 494 7.05 -34.57 -43.08
N ARG A 495 5.88 -34.64 -43.69
CA ARG A 495 5.46 -33.66 -44.69
C ARG A 495 4.97 -32.41 -43.99
N THR A 496 5.72 -31.32 -44.15
CA THR A 496 5.35 -30.03 -43.55
C THR A 496 5.25 -28.96 -44.61
N GLN A 497 4.31 -28.06 -44.44
CA GLN A 497 4.13 -26.88 -45.27
C GLN A 497 4.34 -25.64 -44.41
N ARG A 498 5.21 -24.73 -44.85
CA ARG A 498 5.37 -23.46 -44.15
C ARG A 498 4.13 -22.59 -44.31
N ARG A 499 3.58 -22.11 -43.20
CA ARG A 499 2.38 -21.26 -43.17
C ARG A 499 2.70 -19.80 -42.87
N VAL A 500 3.72 -19.56 -42.05
CA VAL A 500 4.19 -18.24 -41.68
C VAL A 500 5.69 -18.16 -41.88
N ASP A 501 6.13 -17.12 -42.56
CA ASP A 501 7.54 -16.78 -42.69
C ASP A 501 7.99 -15.97 -41.47
N LYS A 502 9.21 -16.24 -40.98
CA LYS A 502 9.82 -15.44 -39.93
C LYS A 502 9.89 -13.97 -40.36
N ARG A 503 9.33 -13.12 -39.54
CA ARG A 503 9.26 -11.69 -39.83
C ARG A 503 9.26 -10.89 -38.50
N ASP A 504 10.15 -9.92 -38.41
CA ASP A 504 10.06 -8.89 -37.39
C ASP A 504 8.89 -7.97 -37.72
N LEU A 505 7.89 -7.93 -36.84
CA LEU A 505 6.66 -7.16 -37.07
C LEU A 505 6.84 -5.73 -36.58
N VAL A 506 7.33 -5.58 -35.35
CA VAL A 506 7.52 -4.29 -34.69
C VAL A 506 8.78 -4.34 -33.84
N SER A 507 9.62 -3.35 -34.02
CA SER A 507 10.64 -2.99 -33.04
C SER A 507 10.44 -1.52 -32.75
N SER A 508 9.89 -1.20 -31.58
CA SER A 508 9.57 0.16 -31.20
C SER A 508 10.02 0.46 -29.80
N GLN A 509 10.40 1.69 -29.58
CA GLN A 509 10.76 2.28 -28.31
C GLN A 509 9.82 3.43 -28.02
N GLY A 510 9.25 3.46 -26.82
CA GLY A 510 8.40 4.55 -26.38
C GLY A 510 8.83 5.06 -25.01
N SER A 511 8.69 6.36 -24.79
CA SER A 511 8.90 6.96 -23.48
C SER A 511 7.72 7.85 -23.16
N MET A 512 7.25 7.78 -21.92
CA MET A 512 6.20 8.64 -21.39
C MET A 512 6.74 9.33 -20.15
N SER A 513 6.36 10.57 -19.91
CA SER A 513 6.61 11.21 -18.63
C SER A 513 5.52 12.20 -18.28
N ASP A 514 5.25 12.35 -17.00
CA ASP A 514 4.34 13.35 -16.46
C ASP A 514 5.00 14.04 -15.27
N ARG A 515 4.59 15.26 -15.03
CA ARG A 515 5.00 16.08 -13.90
C ARG A 515 3.80 16.64 -13.19
N GLU A 516 3.86 16.63 -11.87
CA GLU A 516 2.86 17.19 -11.01
C GLU A 516 3.50 18.18 -10.03
N TYR A 517 2.93 19.38 -9.98
CA TYR A 517 3.25 20.42 -8.99
C TYR A 517 2.08 20.54 -8.06
N TYR A 518 2.34 20.50 -6.77
CA TYR A 518 1.34 20.67 -5.72
C TYR A 518 1.84 21.69 -4.71
N PHE A 519 0.98 22.66 -4.40
CA PHE A 519 1.23 23.67 -3.38
C PHE A 519 0.03 23.76 -2.45
N GLU A 520 0.29 23.84 -1.15
CA GLU A 520 -0.74 23.90 -0.11
C GLU A 520 -0.35 24.91 0.97
N MET A 521 -1.34 25.64 1.48
CA MET A 521 -1.25 26.42 2.70
C MET A 521 -2.39 26.03 3.63
N GLN A 522 -2.10 25.94 4.91
CA GLN A 522 -3.06 25.57 5.94
C GLN A 522 -2.83 26.39 7.21
N ALA A 523 -3.92 26.83 7.83
CA ALA A 523 -3.93 27.40 9.17
C ALA A 523 -4.85 26.56 10.06
N ASN A 524 -4.34 26.15 11.21
CA ASN A 524 -5.06 25.34 12.19
C ASN A 524 -5.15 26.12 13.49
N TYR A 525 -6.33 26.14 14.06
CA TYR A 525 -6.58 26.65 15.41
C TYR A 525 -7.24 25.58 16.24
N GLU A 526 -6.73 25.32 17.44
CA GLU A 526 -7.35 24.41 18.39
C GLU A 526 -7.17 24.95 19.81
N ARG A 527 -8.27 25.08 20.56
CA ARG A 527 -8.22 25.55 21.94
C ARG A 527 -9.40 25.01 22.75
N ILE A 528 -9.09 24.71 24.02
CA ILE A 528 -10.09 24.39 25.03
C ILE A 528 -10.30 25.63 25.92
N PHE A 529 -11.55 26.04 26.09
CA PHE A 529 -11.96 27.13 26.96
C PHE A 529 -12.71 26.56 28.16
N ASN A 530 -12.38 27.03 29.34
CA ASN A 530 -13.01 26.64 30.61
C ASN A 530 -13.12 25.11 30.81
N GLU A 531 -12.15 24.36 30.29
CA GLU A 531 -12.06 22.89 30.36
C GLU A 531 -13.17 22.12 29.63
N ASP A 532 -14.31 22.77 29.35
CA ASP A 532 -15.53 22.14 28.81
C ASP A 532 -15.76 22.42 27.32
N HIS A 533 -15.25 23.53 26.79
CA HIS A 533 -15.56 24.01 25.44
C HIS A 533 -14.33 23.86 24.53
N ARG A 534 -14.34 22.90 23.67
CA ARG A 534 -13.30 22.72 22.65
C ARG A 534 -13.75 23.32 21.33
N VAL A 535 -12.91 24.17 20.77
CA VAL A 535 -13.10 24.79 19.45
C VAL A 535 -11.91 24.44 18.58
N SER A 536 -12.14 23.92 17.37
CA SER A 536 -11.10 23.84 16.36
C SER A 536 -11.57 24.48 15.05
N ALA A 537 -10.62 25.06 14.31
CA ALA A 537 -10.86 25.61 13.00
C ALA A 537 -9.69 25.27 12.07
N LEU A 538 -10.00 24.96 10.84
CA LEU A 538 -9.06 24.71 9.76
C LEU A 538 -9.41 25.63 8.59
N LEU A 539 -8.43 26.36 8.09
CA LEU A 539 -8.49 27.02 6.77
C LEU A 539 -7.41 26.40 5.89
N HIS A 540 -7.78 26.06 4.68
CA HIS A 540 -6.91 25.34 3.77
C HIS A 540 -7.07 25.88 2.35
N TYR A 541 -5.93 26.04 1.67
CA TYR A 541 -5.82 26.38 0.26
C TYR A 541 -4.88 25.43 -0.43
N TYR A 542 -5.21 24.93 -1.63
CA TYR A 542 -4.25 24.24 -2.48
C TYR A 542 -4.43 24.54 -3.95
N GLN A 543 -3.35 24.35 -4.69
CA GLN A 543 -3.34 24.30 -6.15
C GLN A 543 -2.49 23.14 -6.63
N GLN A 544 -2.91 22.53 -7.73
CA GLN A 544 -2.27 21.38 -8.36
C GLN A 544 -2.23 21.57 -9.86
N GLU A 545 -1.10 21.28 -10.48
CA GLU A 545 -0.93 21.24 -11.93
C GLU A 545 -0.33 19.89 -12.32
N ILE A 546 -0.98 19.17 -13.23
CA ILE A 546 -0.50 17.92 -13.81
C ILE A 546 -0.24 18.15 -15.29
N LYS A 547 1.00 17.95 -15.73
CA LYS A 547 1.44 18.02 -17.13
C LYS A 547 1.78 16.61 -17.60
N ASN A 548 1.02 16.13 -18.56
CA ASN A 548 1.30 14.88 -19.25
C ASN A 548 2.12 15.17 -20.52
N SER A 549 3.21 14.47 -20.71
CA SER A 549 3.97 14.45 -21.96
C SER A 549 3.90 13.05 -22.56
N THR A 550 2.70 12.52 -22.67
CA THR A 550 2.44 11.29 -23.41
C THR A 550 2.51 11.59 -24.89
N TRP A 551 3.17 10.74 -25.66
CA TRP A 551 2.97 10.66 -27.09
C TRP A 551 1.52 10.18 -27.34
N GLY A 552 0.57 11.05 -27.06
CA GLY A 552 -0.84 10.80 -27.26
C GLY A 552 -1.29 11.34 -28.62
N ASN A 553 -2.34 10.74 -29.12
CA ASN A 553 -2.89 11.06 -30.45
C ASN A 553 -3.76 12.34 -30.46
N GLY A 554 -3.75 13.15 -29.40
CA GLY A 554 -4.63 14.30 -29.26
C GLY A 554 -3.95 15.60 -28.83
N ILE A 555 -4.38 16.72 -29.40
CA ILE A 555 -3.98 18.09 -29.02
C ILE A 555 -4.26 18.36 -27.53
N PHE A 556 -5.26 17.68 -26.95
CA PHE A 556 -5.68 17.87 -25.57
C PHE A 556 -4.78 17.16 -24.54
N ASP A 557 -3.98 16.17 -24.94
CA ASP A 557 -3.14 15.40 -24.01
C ASP A 557 -1.98 16.21 -23.45
N VAL A 558 -1.57 17.29 -24.13
CA VAL A 558 -0.52 18.21 -23.70
C VAL A 558 -1.03 19.38 -22.85
N VAL A 559 -2.36 19.54 -22.75
CA VAL A 559 -2.94 20.63 -21.93
C VAL A 559 -2.82 20.25 -20.46
N PRO A 560 -2.22 21.11 -19.62
CA PRO A 560 -2.12 20.85 -18.19
C PRO A 560 -3.51 20.73 -17.54
N ILE A 561 -3.66 19.77 -16.64
CA ILE A 561 -4.85 19.64 -15.80
C ILE A 561 -4.58 20.43 -14.51
N ARG A 562 -5.44 21.37 -14.17
CA ARG A 562 -5.28 22.22 -12.99
C ARG A 562 -6.47 22.13 -12.06
N TYR A 563 -6.16 22.08 -10.77
CA TYR A 563 -7.13 22.14 -9.69
C TYR A 563 -6.77 23.24 -8.71
N GLN A 564 -7.77 23.87 -8.15
CA GLN A 564 -7.62 24.88 -7.09
C GLN A 564 -8.77 24.73 -6.10
N ALA A 565 -8.48 24.81 -4.81
CA ALA A 565 -9.53 24.78 -3.82
C ALA A 565 -9.19 25.61 -2.59
N TYR A 566 -10.25 26.18 -2.04
CA TYR A 566 -10.32 26.75 -0.69
C TYR A 566 -11.24 25.85 0.12
N SER A 567 -10.85 25.47 1.31
CA SER A 567 -11.71 24.72 2.21
C SER A 567 -11.56 25.18 3.65
N GLY A 568 -12.63 25.01 4.40
CA GLY A 568 -12.68 25.33 5.81
C GLY A 568 -13.44 24.28 6.59
N ARG A 569 -13.03 24.07 7.82
CA ARG A 569 -13.71 23.22 8.79
C ARG A 569 -13.72 23.92 10.13
N THR A 570 -14.84 23.87 10.82
CA THR A 570 -14.94 24.32 12.21
C THR A 570 -15.63 23.23 13.00
N THR A 571 -15.04 22.86 14.13
CA THR A 571 -15.63 21.90 15.06
C THR A 571 -15.80 22.54 16.44
N TYR A 572 -16.90 22.20 17.09
CA TYR A 572 -17.17 22.57 18.46
C TYR A 572 -17.57 21.35 19.25
N SER A 573 -16.99 21.20 20.43
CA SER A 573 -17.35 20.13 21.37
C SER A 573 -17.62 20.74 22.75
N PHE A 574 -18.74 20.34 23.34
CA PHE A 574 -19.08 20.67 24.72
C PHE A 574 -18.98 19.40 25.59
N LYS A 575 -18.03 19.40 26.52
CA LYS A 575 -17.71 18.27 27.42
C LYS A 575 -17.47 16.95 26.69
N ASP A 576 -16.92 17.02 25.47
CA ASP A 576 -16.76 15.90 24.56
C ASP A 576 -18.01 15.02 24.37
N THR A 577 -19.18 15.53 24.81
CA THR A 577 -20.49 14.88 24.77
C THR A 577 -21.36 15.37 23.60
N TYR A 578 -21.38 16.69 23.37
CA TYR A 578 -22.14 17.31 22.28
C TYR A 578 -21.18 17.86 21.25
N LEU A 579 -21.32 17.40 20.02
CA LEU A 579 -20.42 17.73 18.92
C LEU A 579 -21.18 18.45 17.82
N ALA A 580 -20.55 19.46 17.22
CA ALA A 580 -21.02 20.14 16.02
C ALA A 580 -19.84 20.35 15.08
N GLU A 581 -20.05 20.09 13.80
CA GLU A 581 -19.04 20.24 12.76
C GLU A 581 -19.65 20.94 11.55
N PHE A 582 -18.95 21.93 11.03
CA PHE A 582 -19.27 22.61 9.78
C PHE A 582 -18.07 22.51 8.84
N ASN A 583 -18.29 21.99 7.64
CA ASN A 583 -17.28 21.90 6.58
C ASN A 583 -17.76 22.67 5.35
N MET A 584 -16.84 23.30 4.66
CA MET A 584 -17.09 24.00 3.41
C MET A 584 -15.91 23.83 2.48
N GLY A 585 -16.19 23.40 1.24
CA GLY A 585 -15.24 23.36 0.14
C GLY A 585 -15.68 24.31 -0.97
N TYR A 586 -14.76 25.07 -1.53
CA TYR A 586 -14.92 25.86 -2.75
C TYR A 586 -13.85 25.41 -3.73
N THR A 587 -14.21 24.52 -4.66
CA THR A 587 -13.27 23.77 -5.50
C THR A 587 -13.50 24.10 -6.96
N GLY A 588 -12.42 24.35 -7.70
CA GLY A 588 -12.41 24.64 -9.11
C GLY A 588 -11.55 23.67 -9.92
N SER A 589 -11.98 23.40 -11.17
CA SER A 589 -11.26 22.59 -12.14
C SER A 589 -11.33 23.24 -13.53
N GLU A 590 -10.25 23.18 -14.28
CA GLU A 590 -10.19 23.65 -15.68
C GLU A 590 -10.98 22.77 -16.66
N ASN A 591 -11.50 21.62 -16.23
CA ASN A 591 -12.42 20.81 -17.03
C ASN A 591 -13.75 21.51 -17.31
N PHE A 592 -14.05 22.59 -16.59
CA PHE A 592 -15.25 23.39 -16.77
C PHE A 592 -14.93 24.77 -17.37
N ASN A 593 -15.91 25.35 -18.07
CA ASN A 593 -15.77 26.72 -18.59
C ASN A 593 -15.57 27.74 -17.46
N LYS A 594 -15.12 28.97 -17.78
CA LYS A 594 -14.77 29.97 -16.77
C LYS A 594 -15.90 30.30 -15.80
N GLU A 595 -17.14 30.30 -16.25
CA GLU A 595 -18.32 30.70 -15.48
C GLU A 595 -18.74 29.64 -14.47
N ASN A 596 -18.52 28.34 -14.78
CA ASN A 596 -18.96 27.20 -13.98
C ASN A 596 -17.77 26.41 -13.39
N ARG A 597 -16.59 27.06 -13.34
CA ARG A 597 -15.35 26.38 -12.95
C ARG A 597 -15.30 26.02 -11.47
N PHE A 598 -15.93 26.81 -10.61
CA PHE A 598 -15.92 26.65 -9.17
C PHE A 598 -17.30 26.26 -8.64
N GLY A 599 -17.31 25.31 -7.70
CA GLY A 599 -18.51 24.88 -6.99
C GLY A 599 -18.34 24.93 -5.47
N TRP A 600 -19.47 25.13 -4.77
CA TRP A 600 -19.56 25.13 -3.31
C TRP A 600 -20.05 23.80 -2.78
N PHE A 601 -19.39 23.29 -1.74
CA PHE A 601 -19.66 21.98 -1.13
C PHE A 601 -19.77 22.12 0.40
N PRO A 602 -20.89 22.66 0.92
CA PRO A 602 -21.11 22.78 2.36
C PRO A 602 -21.56 21.45 2.97
N SER A 603 -21.19 21.22 4.23
CA SER A 603 -21.65 20.08 5.03
C SER A 603 -21.75 20.48 6.50
N VAL A 604 -22.77 19.97 7.19
CA VAL A 604 -23.01 20.15 8.62
C VAL A 604 -23.17 18.77 9.26
N GLY A 605 -22.52 18.57 10.39
CA GLY A 605 -22.65 17.37 11.21
C GLY A 605 -22.92 17.75 12.67
N ILE A 606 -23.76 16.98 13.34
CA ILE A 606 -23.99 17.03 14.79
C ILE A 606 -23.86 15.63 15.38
N GLY A 607 -23.29 15.55 16.55
CA GLY A 607 -23.07 14.28 17.25
C GLY A 607 -23.39 14.42 18.74
N TRP A 608 -23.81 13.30 19.31
CA TRP A 608 -24.03 13.15 20.75
C TRP A 608 -23.46 11.82 21.22
N ILE A 609 -22.61 11.86 22.26
CA ILE A 609 -21.99 10.69 22.89
C ILE A 609 -22.66 10.51 24.27
N PRO A 610 -23.60 9.58 24.43
CA PRO A 610 -24.37 9.41 25.67
C PRO A 610 -23.59 8.78 26.82
N THR A 611 -22.42 8.19 26.55
CA THR A 611 -21.60 7.46 27.53
C THR A 611 -20.20 8.01 27.56
N HIS A 612 -19.82 8.62 28.67
CA HIS A 612 -18.44 8.90 29.06
C HIS A 612 -18.06 8.00 30.23
#